data_7f615971bed936dc32170cfcc72bf09f
#
_entry.id   7f615971bed936dc32170cfcc72bf09f
#
_cell.length_a   1.000
_cell.length_b   1.000
_cell.length_c   1.000
_cell.angle_alpha   90.00
_cell.angle_beta   90.00
_cell.angle_gamma   90.00
#
_symmetry.space_group_name_H-M   'P 1'
#
loop_
_entity.id
_entity.type
_entity.pdbx_description
1 polymer ?
#
loop_
_entity_poly.entity_id
_entity_poly.type
_entity_poly.pdbx_seq_one_letter_code
_entity_poly.pdbx_strand_id
1 'polypeptide(L)'
;MLQSTKELVYRNLNADENNKLGRSIDTAIIVLIAISIVAVILESDRDLEKDYRTAFVAFEWFSSILFSIEYVLRVWTCTCDERYAHPIKGRLRYVVSPMALVDLVAILPFYLTFIKGLDLRVVRAIRLLRLFRLFKIGRYAEAFRQLSTVFSSKKEDLAITFFVMMLMLVMASSVMFFAENEAQPDKFHSIPSAMWWGVATLTTVGYGDVFPITPIGKFFGAIIALLGVGIVAMPAGIIAGGFNEALQERKDQRRQQARQQAQQEQEKAQKEAEESGVMPVAPAGACVCPHCHKPIVLAASAEEAAAIRAGVEFSDEGVPIDG
;
A
#
# COMPACT_ATOMS: atom_id res chain seq x y z
N MET A 1 -21.97 -4.23 31.33
CA MET A 1 -22.72 -4.24 30.07
C MET A 1 -22.12 -3.25 29.01
N LEU A 2 -22.00 -1.96 29.32
CA LEU A 2 -21.46 -0.96 28.39
C LEU A 2 -20.01 -1.23 27.91
N GLN A 3 -19.13 -1.76 28.76
CA GLN A 3 -17.75 -2.10 28.38
C GLN A 3 -17.70 -3.29 27.42
N SER A 4 -18.51 -4.32 27.63
CA SER A 4 -18.64 -5.49 26.77
C SER A 4 -19.16 -5.11 25.36
N THR A 5 -20.13 -4.18 25.28
CA THR A 5 -20.67 -3.69 24.00
C THR A 5 -19.63 -2.85 23.23
N LYS A 6 -18.85 -2.03 23.95
CA LYS A 6 -17.80 -1.20 23.38
C LYS A 6 -16.67 -2.03 22.81
N GLU A 7 -16.23 -3.07 23.49
CA GLU A 7 -15.22 -4.02 23.01
C GLU A 7 -15.72 -4.81 21.79
N LEU A 8 -16.98 -5.20 21.78
CA LEU A 8 -17.59 -5.90 20.64
C LEU A 8 -17.64 -5.01 19.40
N VAL A 9 -18.02 -3.73 19.55
CA VAL A 9 -18.00 -2.75 18.44
C VAL A 9 -16.57 -2.48 17.99
N TYR A 10 -15.62 -2.34 18.91
CA TYR A 10 -14.20 -2.15 18.58
C TYR A 10 -13.64 -3.31 17.76
N ARG A 11 -13.91 -4.56 18.16
CA ARG A 11 -13.50 -5.77 17.44
C ARG A 11 -14.11 -5.89 16.03
N ASN A 12 -15.33 -5.38 15.86
CA ASN A 12 -15.98 -5.40 14.54
C ASN A 12 -15.51 -4.29 13.62
N LEU A 13 -15.11 -3.13 14.16
CA LEU A 13 -14.58 -1.99 13.38
C LEU A 13 -13.06 -2.08 13.09
N ASN A 14 -12.33 -2.92 13.85
CA ASN A 14 -10.92 -3.23 13.64
C ASN A 14 -10.79 -4.74 13.43
N ALA A 15 -11.41 -5.26 12.37
CA ALA A 15 -11.51 -6.67 12.11
C ALA A 15 -10.14 -7.34 11.98
N ASP A 16 -9.84 -8.29 12.87
CA ASP A 16 -8.83 -9.32 12.66
C ASP A 16 -9.31 -10.30 11.58
N GLU A 17 -8.37 -10.98 10.91
CA GLU A 17 -8.63 -11.93 9.82
C GLU A 17 -9.71 -12.99 10.15
N ASN A 18 -9.94 -13.28 11.42
CA ASN A 18 -10.91 -14.28 11.88
C ASN A 18 -12.33 -13.73 12.12
N ASN A 19 -12.57 -12.41 12.06
CA ASN A 19 -13.89 -11.84 12.34
C ASN A 19 -14.71 -11.65 11.06
N LYS A 20 -15.61 -12.61 10.76
CA LYS A 20 -16.46 -12.56 9.56
C LYS A 20 -17.37 -11.33 9.51
N LEU A 21 -17.93 -10.90 10.64
CA LEU A 21 -18.80 -9.70 10.72
C LEU A 21 -18.01 -8.42 10.44
N GLY A 22 -16.83 -8.27 11.04
CA GLY A 22 -15.97 -7.11 10.78
C GLY A 22 -15.56 -7.02 9.30
N ARG A 23 -15.19 -8.14 8.68
CA ARG A 23 -14.87 -8.20 7.25
C ARG A 23 -16.06 -7.80 6.36
N SER A 24 -17.29 -8.23 6.72
CA SER A 24 -18.50 -7.82 6.01
C SER A 24 -18.74 -6.31 6.10
N ILE A 25 -18.52 -5.72 7.28
CA ILE A 25 -18.65 -4.27 7.50
C ILE A 25 -17.60 -3.52 6.68
N ASP A 26 -16.34 -3.94 6.71
CA ASP A 26 -15.26 -3.34 5.94
C ASP A 26 -15.56 -3.40 4.43
N THR A 27 -16.03 -4.55 3.94
CA THR A 27 -16.42 -4.72 2.53
C THR A 27 -17.59 -3.78 2.19
N ALA A 28 -18.60 -3.69 3.04
CA ALA A 28 -19.75 -2.80 2.81
C ALA A 28 -19.31 -1.33 2.75
N ILE A 29 -18.38 -0.90 3.62
CA ILE A 29 -17.83 0.46 3.60
C ILE A 29 -17.02 0.71 2.33
N ILE A 30 -16.17 -0.24 1.90
CA ILE A 30 -15.43 -0.13 0.63
C ILE A 30 -16.38 0.03 -0.56
N VAL A 31 -17.42 -0.79 -0.63
CA VAL A 31 -18.42 -0.72 -1.69
C VAL A 31 -19.16 0.63 -1.65
N LEU A 32 -19.53 1.11 -0.46
CA LEU A 32 -20.16 2.43 -0.31
C LEU A 32 -19.24 3.56 -0.76
N ILE A 33 -17.95 3.50 -0.45
CA ILE A 33 -16.95 4.47 -0.93
C ILE A 33 -16.88 4.41 -2.46
N ALA A 34 -16.78 3.23 -3.05
CA ALA A 34 -16.72 3.07 -4.51
C ALA A 34 -17.96 3.65 -5.20
N ILE A 35 -19.15 3.32 -4.71
CA ILE A 35 -20.41 3.86 -5.24
C ILE A 35 -20.47 5.39 -5.07
N SER A 36 -20.01 5.93 -3.93
CA SER A 36 -20.00 7.38 -3.70
C SER A 36 -19.05 8.13 -4.67
N ILE A 37 -17.95 7.51 -5.06
CA ILE A 37 -17.03 8.07 -6.07
C ILE A 37 -17.69 8.06 -7.45
N VAL A 38 -18.29 6.93 -7.83
CA VAL A 38 -19.03 6.82 -9.10
C VAL A 38 -20.17 7.86 -9.15
N ALA A 39 -20.88 8.04 -8.04
CA ALA A 39 -21.95 9.06 -7.96
C ALA A 39 -21.40 10.48 -8.20
N VAL A 40 -20.24 10.84 -7.60
CA VAL A 40 -19.60 12.14 -7.84
C VAL A 40 -19.16 12.31 -9.29
N ILE A 41 -18.67 11.25 -9.93
CA ILE A 41 -18.28 11.29 -11.34
C ILE A 41 -19.52 11.50 -12.22
N LEU A 42 -20.60 10.78 -11.97
CA LEU A 42 -21.86 10.94 -12.71
C LEU A 42 -22.53 12.31 -12.46
N GLU A 43 -22.47 12.84 -11.22
CA GLU A 43 -22.97 14.18 -10.86
C GLU A 43 -22.18 15.30 -11.61
N SER A 44 -20.99 15.02 -12.11
CA SER A 44 -20.21 15.99 -12.88
C SER A 44 -20.78 16.26 -14.28
N ASP A 45 -21.57 15.33 -14.82
CA ASP A 45 -22.32 15.51 -16.06
C ASP A 45 -23.59 16.36 -15.78
N ARG A 46 -23.70 17.48 -16.47
CA ARG A 46 -24.79 18.47 -16.24
C ARG A 46 -26.18 17.95 -16.60
N ASP A 47 -26.27 17.04 -17.54
CA ASP A 47 -27.56 16.50 -17.99
C ASP A 47 -28.02 15.43 -17.00
N LEU A 48 -27.13 14.56 -16.56
CA LEU A 48 -27.40 13.59 -15.49
C LEU A 48 -27.70 14.27 -14.14
N GLU A 49 -26.96 15.34 -13.79
CA GLU A 49 -27.23 16.11 -12.56
C GLU A 49 -28.66 16.65 -12.55
N LYS A 50 -29.17 17.15 -13.69
CA LYS A 50 -30.54 17.70 -13.78
C LYS A 50 -31.61 16.62 -13.63
N ASP A 51 -31.44 15.51 -14.35
CA ASP A 51 -32.45 14.45 -14.41
C ASP A 51 -32.55 13.67 -13.10
N TYR A 52 -31.42 13.42 -12.44
CA TYR A 52 -31.33 12.57 -11.25
C TYR A 52 -30.92 13.31 -9.99
N ARG A 53 -31.05 14.64 -9.93
CA ARG A 53 -30.65 15.49 -8.82
C ARG A 53 -31.15 14.99 -7.45
N THR A 54 -32.40 14.59 -7.38
CA THR A 54 -33.00 14.10 -6.13
C THR A 54 -32.34 12.82 -5.65
N ALA A 55 -32.00 11.91 -6.57
CA ALA A 55 -31.34 10.66 -6.27
C ALA A 55 -29.90 10.89 -5.77
N PHE A 56 -29.13 11.78 -6.44
CA PHE A 56 -27.78 12.13 -6.01
C PHE A 56 -27.77 12.79 -4.63
N VAL A 57 -28.66 13.74 -4.37
CA VAL A 57 -28.76 14.37 -3.06
C VAL A 57 -29.16 13.37 -1.98
N ALA A 58 -30.16 12.51 -2.23
CA ALA A 58 -30.57 11.47 -1.27
C ALA A 58 -29.43 10.50 -0.96
N PHE A 59 -28.71 10.06 -1.98
CA PHE A 59 -27.55 9.19 -1.81
C PHE A 59 -26.40 9.86 -1.06
N GLU A 60 -26.18 11.16 -1.30
CA GLU A 60 -25.18 11.93 -0.57
C GLU A 60 -25.50 12.02 0.92
N TRP A 61 -26.75 12.33 1.26
CA TRP A 61 -27.21 12.33 2.65
C TRP A 61 -27.01 10.97 3.30
N PHE A 62 -27.46 9.90 2.63
CA PHE A 62 -27.32 8.53 3.13
C PHE A 62 -25.85 8.18 3.40
N SER A 63 -24.97 8.37 2.42
CA SER A 63 -23.55 8.03 2.55
C SER A 63 -22.85 8.86 3.63
N SER A 64 -23.14 10.18 3.69
CA SER A 64 -22.52 11.07 4.66
C SER A 64 -22.96 10.76 6.10
N ILE A 65 -24.23 10.43 6.32
CA ILE A 65 -24.74 9.99 7.63
C ILE A 65 -24.05 8.69 8.04
N LEU A 66 -23.94 7.71 7.13
CA LEU A 66 -23.32 6.42 7.44
C LEU A 66 -21.84 6.59 7.80
N PHE A 67 -21.08 7.40 7.04
CA PHE A 67 -19.70 7.71 7.36
C PHE A 67 -19.55 8.50 8.67
N SER A 68 -20.50 9.34 9.01
CA SER A 68 -20.51 10.07 10.28
C SER A 68 -20.74 9.13 11.45
N ILE A 69 -21.68 8.20 11.32
CA ILE A 69 -21.92 7.15 12.34
C ILE A 69 -20.66 6.31 12.53
N GLU A 70 -20.04 5.86 11.46
CA GLU A 70 -18.78 5.11 11.49
C GLU A 70 -17.68 5.89 12.23
N TYR A 71 -17.50 7.19 11.91
CA TYR A 71 -16.51 8.04 12.56
C TYR A 71 -16.76 8.19 14.07
N VAL A 72 -18.00 8.49 14.44
CA VAL A 72 -18.41 8.62 15.84
C VAL A 72 -18.19 7.31 16.62
N LEU A 73 -18.56 6.17 16.06
CA LEU A 73 -18.33 4.87 16.67
C LEU A 73 -16.84 4.59 16.87
N ARG A 74 -15.99 4.96 15.92
CA ARG A 74 -14.54 4.84 16.05
C ARG A 74 -13.97 5.73 17.14
N VAL A 75 -14.36 7.00 17.20
CA VAL A 75 -13.94 7.91 18.27
C VAL A 75 -14.45 7.43 19.64
N TRP A 76 -15.63 6.82 19.67
CA TRP A 76 -16.17 6.27 20.93
C TRP A 76 -15.40 5.04 21.38
N THR A 77 -15.01 4.15 20.45
CA THR A 77 -14.35 2.87 20.76
C THR A 77 -12.82 2.97 20.84
N CYS A 78 -12.20 4.04 20.35
CA CYS A 78 -10.73 4.19 20.29
C CYS A 78 -10.02 3.98 21.64
N THR A 79 -10.71 4.24 22.76
CA THR A 79 -10.15 4.05 24.11
C THR A 79 -10.05 2.58 24.54
N CYS A 80 -10.45 1.62 23.68
CA CYS A 80 -10.13 0.19 23.85
C CYS A 80 -8.69 -0.13 23.39
N ASP A 81 -8.07 0.74 22.61
CA ASP A 81 -6.66 0.62 22.23
C ASP A 81 -5.78 1.22 23.34
N GLU A 82 -4.76 0.48 23.79
CA GLU A 82 -3.83 0.90 24.85
C GLU A 82 -3.16 2.26 24.55
N ARG A 83 -2.94 2.57 23.27
CA ARG A 83 -2.36 3.86 22.82
C ARG A 83 -3.25 5.06 23.12
N TYR A 84 -4.56 4.84 23.28
CA TYR A 84 -5.60 5.85 23.48
C TYR A 84 -6.44 5.60 24.75
N ALA A 85 -5.92 4.88 25.74
CA ALA A 85 -6.64 4.43 26.94
C ALA A 85 -7.26 5.58 27.77
N HIS A 86 -6.70 6.81 27.70
CA HIS A 86 -7.23 7.93 28.47
C HIS A 86 -8.55 8.46 27.88
N PRO A 87 -9.62 8.62 28.71
CA PRO A 87 -10.97 8.89 28.21
C PRO A 87 -11.14 10.18 27.41
N ILE A 88 -10.41 11.23 27.72
CA ILE A 88 -10.48 12.54 27.01
C ILE A 88 -9.26 12.75 26.13
N LYS A 89 -8.05 12.71 26.74
CA LYS A 89 -6.79 12.94 25.99
C LYS A 89 -6.57 11.88 24.91
N GLY A 90 -6.98 10.62 25.15
CA GLY A 90 -6.88 9.56 24.16
C GLY A 90 -7.76 9.82 22.94
N ARG A 91 -9.02 10.24 23.14
CA ARG A 91 -9.92 10.60 22.04
C ARG A 91 -9.41 11.79 21.23
N LEU A 92 -8.91 12.83 21.91
CA LEU A 92 -8.36 14.00 21.23
C LEU A 92 -7.13 13.62 20.39
N ARG A 93 -6.23 12.79 20.97
CA ARG A 93 -5.08 12.25 20.24
C ARG A 93 -5.50 11.37 19.05
N TYR A 94 -6.57 10.59 19.19
CA TYR A 94 -7.11 9.78 18.10
C TYR A 94 -7.65 10.64 16.97
N VAL A 95 -8.45 11.67 17.27
CA VAL A 95 -9.03 12.60 16.27
C VAL A 95 -7.94 13.29 15.42
N VAL A 96 -6.78 13.60 16.02
CA VAL A 96 -5.63 14.20 15.30
C VAL A 96 -4.77 13.14 14.58
N SER A 97 -5.05 11.85 14.74
CA SER A 97 -4.31 10.80 14.03
C SER A 97 -4.57 10.85 12.52
N PRO A 98 -3.59 10.50 11.68
CA PRO A 98 -3.73 10.59 10.21
C PRO A 98 -4.97 9.86 9.68
N MET A 99 -5.27 8.69 10.22
CA MET A 99 -6.43 7.89 9.81
C MET A 99 -7.77 8.51 10.22
N ALA A 100 -7.85 9.13 11.40
CA ALA A 100 -9.06 9.82 11.83
C ALA A 100 -9.26 11.15 11.11
N LEU A 101 -8.17 11.83 10.73
CA LEU A 101 -8.23 13.03 9.89
C LEU A 101 -8.77 12.71 8.49
N VAL A 102 -8.38 11.60 7.89
CA VAL A 102 -8.94 11.14 6.61
C VAL A 102 -10.46 10.92 6.73
N ASP A 103 -10.92 10.26 7.80
CA ASP A 103 -12.35 10.06 8.04
C ASP A 103 -13.07 11.39 8.22
N LEU A 104 -12.49 12.32 8.97
CA LEU A 104 -13.05 13.65 9.21
C LEU A 104 -13.15 14.47 7.91
N VAL A 105 -12.07 14.54 7.12
CA VAL A 105 -12.04 15.25 5.85
C VAL A 105 -13.05 14.67 4.86
N ALA A 106 -13.29 13.36 4.89
CA ALA A 106 -14.27 12.71 4.03
C ALA A 106 -15.73 13.12 4.30
N ILE A 107 -16.06 13.47 5.54
CA ILE A 107 -17.40 13.91 5.94
C ILE A 107 -17.55 15.43 5.99
N LEU A 108 -16.46 16.17 6.16
CA LEU A 108 -16.42 17.61 6.32
C LEU A 108 -17.16 18.38 5.21
N PRO A 109 -16.99 18.07 3.90
CA PRO A 109 -17.65 18.78 2.81
C PRO A 109 -19.17 18.82 2.95
N PHE A 110 -19.76 17.73 3.43
CA PHE A 110 -21.21 17.67 3.67
C PHE A 110 -21.67 18.70 4.69
N TYR A 111 -20.96 18.81 5.83
CA TYR A 111 -21.31 19.77 6.88
C TYR A 111 -21.01 21.21 6.50
N LEU A 112 -19.98 21.48 5.70
CA LEU A 112 -19.64 22.81 5.22
C LEU A 112 -20.73 23.41 4.32
N THR A 113 -21.51 22.57 3.62
CA THR A 113 -22.62 23.06 2.78
C THR A 113 -23.76 23.71 3.58
N PHE A 114 -23.86 23.47 4.89
CA PHE A 114 -24.87 24.09 5.76
C PHE A 114 -24.46 25.45 6.29
N ILE A 115 -23.22 25.91 6.08
CA ILE A 115 -22.77 27.21 6.53
C ILE A 115 -23.38 28.28 5.63
N LYS A 116 -24.28 29.07 6.18
CA LYS A 116 -24.91 30.20 5.48
C LYS A 116 -23.88 31.30 5.21
N GLY A 117 -23.89 31.86 3.99
CA GLY A 117 -22.99 32.95 3.60
C GLY A 117 -21.76 32.57 2.81
N LEU A 118 -21.57 31.31 2.48
CA LEU A 118 -20.52 30.89 1.57
C LEU A 118 -20.87 31.25 0.12
N ASP A 119 -19.88 31.81 -0.61
CA ASP A 119 -19.99 32.07 -2.04
C ASP A 119 -20.26 30.74 -2.79
N LEU A 120 -21.10 30.80 -3.82
CA LEU A 120 -21.42 29.65 -4.68
C LEU A 120 -20.18 29.02 -5.32
N ARG A 121 -19.13 29.79 -5.56
CA ARG A 121 -17.85 29.28 -6.05
C ARG A 121 -17.16 28.40 -5.01
N VAL A 122 -17.16 28.84 -3.76
CA VAL A 122 -16.59 28.11 -2.62
C VAL A 122 -17.37 26.82 -2.38
N VAL A 123 -18.71 26.89 -2.41
CA VAL A 123 -19.58 25.70 -2.28
C VAL A 123 -19.27 24.67 -3.37
N ARG A 124 -19.02 25.12 -4.61
CA ARG A 124 -18.63 24.23 -5.71
C ARG A 124 -17.27 23.58 -5.47
N ALA A 125 -16.27 24.35 -4.99
CA ALA A 125 -14.95 23.82 -4.64
C ALA A 125 -15.02 22.80 -3.47
N ILE A 126 -15.85 23.09 -2.45
CA ILE A 126 -16.08 22.19 -1.32
C ILE A 126 -16.65 20.84 -1.80
N ARG A 127 -17.50 20.82 -2.84
CA ARG A 127 -18.01 19.57 -3.41
C ARG A 127 -16.88 18.66 -3.89
N LEU A 128 -15.80 19.20 -4.48
CA LEU A 128 -14.65 18.42 -4.94
C LEU A 128 -13.93 17.70 -3.78
N LEU A 129 -14.01 18.27 -2.56
CA LEU A 129 -13.44 17.63 -1.37
C LEU A 129 -14.11 16.27 -1.03
N ARG A 130 -15.28 15.98 -1.61
CA ARG A 130 -15.91 14.65 -1.48
C ARG A 130 -15.02 13.52 -2.03
N LEU A 131 -14.15 13.83 -3.00
CA LEU A 131 -13.17 12.89 -3.54
C LEU A 131 -12.19 12.39 -2.46
N PHE A 132 -11.98 13.14 -1.39
CA PHE A 132 -11.16 12.69 -0.25
C PHE A 132 -11.71 11.44 0.44
N ARG A 133 -12.99 11.08 0.20
CA ARG A 133 -13.54 9.79 0.64
C ARG A 133 -12.74 8.61 0.08
N LEU A 134 -12.08 8.76 -1.07
CA LEU A 134 -11.20 7.75 -1.67
C LEU A 134 -10.07 7.34 -0.72
N PHE A 135 -9.51 8.29 0.03
CA PHE A 135 -8.43 7.99 0.98
C PHE A 135 -8.87 7.09 2.15
N LYS A 136 -10.18 6.98 2.41
CA LYS A 136 -10.71 6.01 3.40
C LYS A 136 -10.41 4.57 3.02
N ILE A 137 -10.28 4.26 1.72
CA ILE A 137 -9.93 2.91 1.24
C ILE A 137 -8.58 2.47 1.81
N GLY A 138 -7.64 3.42 2.01
CA GLY A 138 -6.33 3.15 2.60
C GLY A 138 -6.36 2.48 3.97
N ARG A 139 -7.44 2.65 4.72
CA ARG A 139 -7.64 1.99 6.02
C ARG A 139 -7.98 0.50 5.88
N TYR A 140 -8.75 0.16 4.87
CA TYR A 140 -9.33 -1.17 4.68
C TYR A 140 -8.49 -2.05 3.75
N ALA A 141 -7.76 -1.43 2.82
CA ALA A 141 -6.95 -2.15 1.86
C ALA A 141 -5.55 -2.41 2.41
N GLU A 142 -5.23 -3.65 2.69
CA GLU A 142 -3.88 -4.07 3.11
C GLU A 142 -2.81 -3.64 2.09
N ALA A 143 -3.16 -3.65 0.81
CA ALA A 143 -2.31 -3.16 -0.27
C ALA A 143 -1.87 -1.68 -0.07
N PHE A 144 -2.77 -0.82 0.43
CA PHE A 144 -2.45 0.58 0.73
C PHE A 144 -1.47 0.71 1.90
N ARG A 145 -1.62 -0.14 2.91
CA ARG A 145 -0.71 -0.17 4.05
C ARG A 145 0.68 -0.65 3.64
N GLN A 146 0.75 -1.63 2.74
CA GLN A 146 2.00 -2.08 2.14
C GLN A 146 2.67 -0.97 1.32
N LEU A 147 1.90 -0.29 0.47
CA LEU A 147 2.38 0.83 -0.32
C LEU A 147 2.94 1.95 0.57
N SER A 148 2.22 2.30 1.65
CA SER A 148 2.69 3.29 2.64
C SER A 148 4.00 2.87 3.31
N THR A 149 4.17 1.57 3.62
CA THR A 149 5.41 1.03 4.18
C THR A 149 6.56 1.18 3.20
N VAL A 150 6.36 0.85 1.92
CA VAL A 150 7.38 1.00 0.87
C VAL A 150 7.77 2.48 0.70
N PHE A 151 6.79 3.38 0.61
CA PHE A 151 7.07 4.82 0.53
C PHE A 151 7.85 5.33 1.76
N SER A 152 7.50 4.85 2.94
CA SER A 152 8.18 5.24 4.18
C SER A 152 9.61 4.69 4.25
N SER A 153 9.85 3.46 3.80
CA SER A 153 11.18 2.83 3.79
C SER A 153 12.10 3.46 2.74
N LYS A 154 11.56 3.87 1.58
CA LYS A 154 12.33 4.46 0.47
C LYS A 154 12.24 5.98 0.38
N LYS A 155 11.76 6.66 1.44
CA LYS A 155 11.53 8.12 1.43
C LYS A 155 12.79 8.94 1.14
N GLU A 156 13.95 8.50 1.62
CA GLU A 156 15.23 9.18 1.41
C GLU A 156 15.69 9.06 -0.03
N ASP A 157 15.63 7.85 -0.59
CA ASP A 157 15.97 7.61 -2.00
C ASP A 157 15.04 8.38 -2.94
N LEU A 158 13.73 8.39 -2.62
CA LEU A 158 12.73 9.16 -3.38
C LEU A 158 12.97 10.66 -3.27
N ALA A 159 13.31 11.17 -2.08
CA ALA A 159 13.60 12.59 -1.88
C ALA A 159 14.83 13.03 -2.68
N ILE A 160 15.91 12.24 -2.66
CA ILE A 160 17.12 12.51 -3.45
C ILE A 160 16.78 12.50 -4.95
N THR A 161 16.05 11.50 -5.40
CA THR A 161 15.67 11.37 -6.82
C THR A 161 14.79 12.54 -7.27
N PHE A 162 13.82 12.94 -6.45
CA PHE A 162 12.97 14.10 -6.72
C PHE A 162 13.77 15.39 -6.77
N PHE A 163 14.75 15.56 -5.88
CA PHE A 163 15.65 16.72 -5.90
C PHE A 163 16.46 16.77 -7.19
N VAL A 164 17.03 15.64 -7.63
CA VAL A 164 17.77 15.54 -8.89
C VAL A 164 16.87 15.86 -10.08
N MET A 165 15.63 15.35 -10.10
CA MET A 165 14.64 15.67 -11.14
C MET A 165 14.34 17.17 -11.19
N MET A 166 14.14 17.81 -10.02
CA MET A 166 13.89 19.25 -9.95
C MET A 166 15.10 20.07 -10.45
N LEU A 167 16.31 19.68 -10.07
CA LEU A 167 17.53 20.32 -10.54
C LEU A 167 17.65 20.20 -12.07
N MET A 168 17.41 18.99 -12.61
CA MET A 168 17.43 18.75 -14.05
C MET A 168 16.35 19.55 -14.78
N LEU A 169 15.14 19.65 -14.21
CA LEU A 169 14.05 20.46 -14.77
C LEU A 169 14.45 21.94 -14.85
N VAL A 170 15.02 22.51 -13.80
CA VAL A 170 15.44 23.91 -13.79
C VAL A 170 16.57 24.14 -14.77
N MET A 171 17.56 23.24 -14.83
CA MET A 171 18.66 23.34 -15.79
C MET A 171 18.18 23.25 -17.24
N ALA A 172 17.36 22.25 -17.54
CA ALA A 172 16.79 22.04 -18.88
C ALA A 172 15.96 23.26 -19.34
N SER A 173 15.14 23.78 -18.42
CA SER A 173 14.30 24.97 -18.69
C SER A 173 15.13 26.22 -18.89
N SER A 174 16.22 26.39 -18.14
CA SER A 174 17.15 27.51 -18.30
C SER A 174 17.87 27.46 -19.66
N VAL A 175 18.38 26.28 -20.01
CA VAL A 175 19.04 26.09 -21.35
C VAL A 175 18.05 26.40 -22.46
N MET A 176 16.84 25.92 -22.37
CA MET A 176 15.81 26.13 -23.38
C MET A 176 15.36 27.59 -23.45
N PHE A 177 15.21 28.25 -22.29
CA PHE A 177 14.92 29.68 -22.25
C PHE A 177 15.97 30.49 -23.01
N PHE A 178 17.26 30.29 -22.74
CA PHE A 178 18.33 31.02 -23.43
C PHE A 178 18.43 30.67 -24.93
N ALA A 179 18.06 29.46 -25.34
CA ALA A 179 18.12 29.04 -26.72
C ALA A 179 16.94 29.55 -27.55
N GLU A 180 15.76 29.76 -26.96
CA GLU A 180 14.50 29.98 -27.68
C GLU A 180 13.85 31.35 -27.40
N ASN A 181 14.25 32.07 -26.33
CA ASN A 181 13.59 33.32 -25.91
C ASN A 181 13.57 34.39 -27.05
N GLU A 182 14.68 34.53 -27.78
CA GLU A 182 14.75 35.50 -28.88
C GLU A 182 13.86 35.10 -30.09
N ALA A 183 13.75 33.80 -30.35
CA ALA A 183 12.98 33.27 -31.47
C ALA A 183 11.49 33.11 -31.15
N GLN A 184 11.16 32.84 -29.89
CA GLN A 184 9.79 32.59 -29.40
C GLN A 184 9.54 33.28 -28.06
N PRO A 185 9.56 34.62 -27.98
CA PRO A 185 9.39 35.37 -26.73
C PRO A 185 8.03 35.11 -26.03
N ASP A 186 7.00 34.80 -26.81
CA ASP A 186 5.65 34.54 -26.29
C ASP A 186 5.57 33.20 -25.54
N LYS A 187 6.37 32.19 -25.93
CA LYS A 187 6.35 30.84 -25.38
C LYS A 187 7.41 30.64 -24.30
N PHE A 188 8.61 31.20 -24.55
CA PHE A 188 9.78 31.10 -23.68
C PHE A 188 10.13 32.46 -23.03
N HIS A 189 9.10 33.18 -22.49
CA HIS A 189 9.30 34.53 -21.93
C HIS A 189 10.05 34.53 -20.58
N SER A 190 10.14 33.40 -19.91
CA SER A 190 10.83 33.25 -18.62
C SER A 190 11.22 31.79 -18.37
N ILE A 191 12.16 31.55 -17.43
CA ILE A 191 12.49 30.18 -17.01
C ILE A 191 11.27 29.42 -16.50
N PRO A 192 10.38 29.99 -15.64
CA PRO A 192 9.16 29.29 -15.25
C PRO A 192 8.23 28.94 -16.42
N SER A 193 8.13 29.76 -17.47
CA SER A 193 7.36 29.39 -18.67
C SER A 193 8.01 28.24 -19.44
N ALA A 194 9.35 28.24 -19.53
CA ALA A 194 10.10 27.15 -20.11
C ALA A 194 9.99 25.83 -19.33
N MET A 195 9.74 25.90 -18.01
CA MET A 195 9.51 24.71 -17.19
C MET A 195 8.29 23.90 -17.63
N TRP A 196 7.26 24.54 -18.22
CA TRP A 196 6.14 23.81 -18.79
C TRP A 196 6.59 22.85 -19.90
N TRP A 197 7.42 23.35 -20.84
CA TRP A 197 8.05 22.50 -21.84
C TRP A 197 8.94 21.43 -21.21
N GLY A 198 9.72 21.82 -20.20
CA GLY A 198 10.62 20.91 -19.48
C GLY A 198 9.86 19.76 -18.83
N VAL A 199 8.78 20.04 -18.12
CA VAL A 199 7.92 19.00 -17.50
C VAL A 199 7.35 18.10 -18.59
N ALA A 200 6.72 18.66 -19.63
CA ALA A 200 6.11 17.86 -20.70
C ALA A 200 7.11 16.95 -21.42
N THR A 201 8.35 17.43 -21.61
CA THR A 201 9.41 16.68 -22.29
C THR A 201 10.04 15.62 -21.38
N LEU A 202 10.44 15.99 -20.17
CA LEU A 202 11.05 15.05 -19.22
C LEU A 202 10.10 13.93 -18.82
N THR A 203 8.81 14.23 -18.63
CA THR A 203 7.79 13.20 -18.32
C THR A 203 7.34 12.41 -19.56
N THR A 204 7.91 12.69 -20.74
CA THR A 204 7.58 12.03 -22.01
C THR A 204 6.13 12.23 -22.49
N VAL A 205 5.41 13.25 -21.97
CA VAL A 205 4.03 13.57 -22.36
C VAL A 205 4.01 14.27 -23.72
N GLY A 206 4.83 15.34 -23.90
CA GLY A 206 5.03 16.03 -25.16
C GLY A 206 3.74 16.59 -25.77
N TYR A 207 3.06 17.51 -25.09
CA TYR A 207 1.80 18.12 -25.58
C TYR A 207 1.92 18.77 -26.95
N GLY A 208 3.12 19.24 -27.35
CA GLY A 208 3.37 19.86 -28.65
C GLY A 208 2.91 21.31 -28.77
N ASP A 209 2.42 21.92 -27.72
CA ASP A 209 2.02 23.34 -27.64
C ASP A 209 3.25 24.26 -27.54
N VAL A 210 4.31 23.80 -26.89
CA VAL A 210 5.60 24.47 -26.75
C VAL A 210 6.70 23.48 -27.12
N PHE A 211 7.57 23.88 -28.07
CA PHE A 211 8.71 23.07 -28.54
C PHE A 211 9.80 23.97 -29.14
N PRO A 212 11.08 23.55 -29.12
CA PRO A 212 12.17 24.32 -29.68
C PRO A 212 12.10 24.40 -31.20
N ILE A 213 12.30 25.60 -31.76
CA ILE A 213 12.35 25.85 -33.22
C ILE A 213 13.77 26.13 -33.72
N THR A 214 14.63 26.72 -32.86
CA THR A 214 16.01 27.03 -33.23
C THR A 214 16.85 25.77 -33.39
N PRO A 215 17.90 25.74 -34.22
CA PRO A 215 18.81 24.61 -34.30
C PRO A 215 19.50 24.27 -33.00
N ILE A 216 19.86 25.30 -32.21
CA ILE A 216 20.50 25.16 -30.90
C ILE A 216 19.49 24.54 -29.89
N GLY A 217 18.27 25.07 -29.86
CA GLY A 217 17.20 24.54 -29.00
C GLY A 217 16.86 23.08 -29.34
N LYS A 218 16.78 22.72 -30.61
CA LYS A 218 16.56 21.32 -31.05
C LYS A 218 17.69 20.39 -30.64
N PHE A 219 18.94 20.84 -30.75
CA PHE A 219 20.11 20.05 -30.34
C PHE A 219 20.08 19.77 -28.83
N PHE A 220 19.95 20.82 -28.01
CA PHE A 220 19.85 20.63 -26.55
C PHE A 220 18.58 19.92 -26.14
N GLY A 221 17.45 20.18 -26.81
CA GLY A 221 16.20 19.50 -26.56
C GLY A 221 16.29 17.98 -26.76
N ALA A 222 17.02 17.52 -27.78
CA ALA A 222 17.26 16.10 -28.01
C ALA A 222 18.07 15.45 -26.86
N ILE A 223 19.15 16.13 -26.42
CA ILE A 223 19.96 15.65 -25.29
C ILE A 223 19.13 15.58 -24.00
N ILE A 224 18.37 16.65 -23.71
CA ILE A 224 17.51 16.74 -22.53
C ILE A 224 16.45 15.63 -22.54
N ALA A 225 15.83 15.36 -23.69
CA ALA A 225 14.84 14.31 -23.84
C ALA A 225 15.44 12.92 -23.55
N LEU A 226 16.63 12.61 -24.06
CA LEU A 226 17.33 11.35 -23.81
C LEU A 226 17.67 11.17 -22.32
N LEU A 227 18.21 12.22 -21.68
CA LEU A 227 18.54 12.18 -20.25
C LEU A 227 17.28 12.10 -19.39
N GLY A 228 16.22 12.78 -19.79
CA GLY A 228 14.95 12.84 -19.08
C GLY A 228 14.31 11.48 -18.89
N VAL A 229 14.32 10.63 -19.91
CA VAL A 229 13.75 9.27 -19.84
C VAL A 229 14.38 8.47 -18.69
N GLY A 230 15.72 8.52 -18.56
CA GLY A 230 16.42 7.79 -17.48
C GLY A 230 16.09 8.32 -16.08
N ILE A 231 16.06 9.64 -15.93
CA ILE A 231 15.84 10.29 -14.63
C ILE A 231 14.40 10.09 -14.15
N VAL A 232 13.41 10.20 -15.03
CA VAL A 232 12.00 10.03 -14.68
C VAL A 232 11.65 8.56 -14.36
N ALA A 233 12.39 7.60 -14.90
CA ALA A 233 12.22 6.19 -14.60
C ALA A 233 12.73 5.81 -13.19
N MET A 234 13.64 6.59 -12.59
CA MET A 234 14.24 6.26 -11.27
C MET A 234 13.22 6.12 -10.14
N PRO A 235 12.28 7.06 -9.89
CA PRO A 235 11.28 6.90 -8.82
C PRO A 235 10.44 5.64 -8.98
N ALA A 236 10.04 5.32 -10.20
CA ALA A 236 9.28 4.11 -10.48
C ALA A 236 10.10 2.84 -10.16
N GLY A 237 11.39 2.83 -10.53
CA GLY A 237 12.32 1.76 -10.21
C GLY A 237 12.52 1.57 -8.70
N ILE A 238 12.67 2.67 -7.94
CA ILE A 238 12.81 2.65 -6.48
C ILE A 238 11.56 2.06 -5.82
N ILE A 239 10.36 2.48 -6.25
CA ILE A 239 9.08 1.98 -5.73
C ILE A 239 8.93 0.49 -6.07
N ALA A 240 9.21 0.08 -7.30
CA ALA A 240 9.12 -1.31 -7.73
C ALA A 240 10.11 -2.21 -6.96
N GLY A 241 11.35 -1.74 -6.76
CA GLY A 241 12.36 -2.42 -5.95
C GLY A 241 11.91 -2.59 -4.49
N GLY A 242 11.45 -1.51 -3.86
CA GLY A 242 10.94 -1.56 -2.48
C GLY A 242 9.72 -2.47 -2.31
N PHE A 243 8.85 -2.55 -3.31
CA PHE A 243 7.73 -3.48 -3.29
C PHE A 243 8.18 -4.95 -3.38
N ASN A 244 9.15 -5.24 -4.24
CA ASN A 244 9.73 -6.58 -4.36
C ASN A 244 10.44 -7.01 -3.06
N GLU A 245 11.21 -6.11 -2.44
CA GLU A 245 11.84 -6.35 -1.13
C GLU A 245 10.79 -6.70 -0.06
N ALA A 246 9.73 -5.89 0.06
CA ALA A 246 8.65 -6.11 1.02
C ALA A 246 7.92 -7.45 0.80
N LEU A 247 7.75 -7.87 -0.46
CA LEU A 247 7.18 -9.18 -0.79
C LEU A 247 8.12 -10.34 -0.42
N GLN A 248 9.42 -10.19 -0.62
CA GLN A 248 10.41 -11.20 -0.25
C GLN A 248 10.50 -11.36 1.26
N GLU A 249 10.61 -10.26 2.01
CA GLU A 249 10.61 -10.28 3.47
C GLU A 249 9.39 -11.01 4.05
N ARG A 250 8.20 -10.79 3.50
CA ARG A 250 6.99 -11.51 3.93
C ARG A 250 7.06 -13.00 3.64
N LYS A 251 7.60 -13.39 2.48
CA LYS A 251 7.79 -14.82 2.15
C LYS A 251 8.77 -15.47 3.12
N ASP A 252 9.84 -14.79 3.45
CA ASP A 252 10.84 -15.29 4.36
C ASP A 252 10.33 -15.37 5.80
N GLN A 253 9.58 -14.36 6.26
CA GLN A 253 8.90 -14.42 7.55
C GLN A 253 7.90 -15.59 7.64
N ARG A 254 7.09 -15.81 6.61
CA ARG A 254 6.16 -16.95 6.57
C ARG A 254 6.91 -18.29 6.60
N ARG A 255 8.03 -18.41 5.88
CA ARG A 255 8.88 -19.61 5.91
C ARG A 255 9.49 -19.84 7.28
N GLN A 256 9.96 -18.78 7.95
CA GLN A 256 10.50 -18.87 9.30
C GLN A 256 9.43 -19.28 10.31
N GLN A 257 8.25 -18.69 10.25
CA GLN A 257 7.12 -19.06 11.10
C GLN A 257 6.68 -20.52 10.89
N ALA A 258 6.59 -20.96 9.63
CA ALA A 258 6.27 -22.36 9.34
C ALA A 258 7.33 -23.34 9.88
N ARG A 259 8.63 -22.99 9.77
CA ARG A 259 9.71 -23.79 10.36
C ARG A 259 9.63 -23.84 11.90
N GLN A 260 9.37 -22.70 12.54
CA GLN A 260 9.21 -22.63 14.00
C GLN A 260 8.00 -23.45 14.48
N GLN A 261 6.87 -23.37 13.77
CA GLN A 261 5.69 -24.19 14.09
C GLN A 261 5.98 -25.69 13.94
N ALA A 262 6.62 -26.08 12.84
CA ALA A 262 7.02 -27.48 12.63
C ALA A 262 7.98 -28.00 13.72
N GLN A 263 8.93 -27.16 14.15
CA GLN A 263 9.86 -27.51 15.25
C GLN A 263 9.11 -27.67 16.58
N GLN A 264 8.17 -26.74 16.89
CA GLN A 264 7.36 -26.82 18.10
C GLN A 264 6.44 -28.06 18.12
N GLU A 265 5.87 -28.41 16.97
CA GLU A 265 5.07 -29.62 16.82
C GLU A 265 5.91 -30.88 17.03
N GLN A 266 7.12 -30.93 16.46
CA GLN A 266 8.05 -32.03 16.68
C GLN A 266 8.50 -32.15 18.13
N GLU A 267 8.80 -31.03 18.78
CA GLU A 267 9.19 -31.01 20.20
C GLU A 267 8.02 -31.44 21.12
N LYS A 268 6.80 -31.04 20.81
CA LYS A 268 5.62 -31.52 21.52
C LYS A 268 5.40 -33.03 21.34
N ALA A 269 5.50 -33.52 20.11
CA ALA A 269 5.36 -34.93 19.81
C ALA A 269 6.45 -35.78 20.49
N GLN A 270 7.68 -35.27 20.58
CA GLN A 270 8.75 -35.94 21.33
C GLN A 270 8.45 -35.97 22.83
N LYS A 271 8.00 -34.89 23.44
CA LYS A 271 7.65 -34.86 24.87
C LYS A 271 6.48 -35.81 25.19
N GLU A 272 5.44 -35.81 24.34
CA GLU A 272 4.32 -36.74 24.48
C GLU A 272 4.74 -38.21 24.34
N ALA A 273 5.68 -38.47 23.45
CA ALA A 273 6.25 -39.82 23.29
C ALA A 273 7.10 -40.24 24.50
N GLU A 274 7.87 -39.31 25.08
CA GLU A 274 8.65 -39.58 26.31
C GLU A 274 7.73 -39.81 27.52
N GLU A 275 6.65 -39.02 27.71
CA GLU A 275 5.70 -39.16 28.79
C GLU A 275 4.85 -40.45 28.69
N SER A 276 4.51 -40.86 27.47
CA SER A 276 3.71 -42.08 27.23
C SER A 276 4.50 -43.36 27.28
N GLY A 277 5.84 -43.29 27.38
CA GLY A 277 6.75 -44.49 27.35
C GLY A 277 6.73 -45.22 25.99
N VAL A 278 6.09 -44.62 25.00
CA VAL A 278 6.07 -45.11 23.62
C VAL A 278 7.32 -44.56 22.92
N MET A 279 8.18 -45.42 22.42
CA MET A 279 9.33 -44.98 21.65
C MET A 279 8.90 -44.08 20.51
N PRO A 280 9.61 -42.96 20.27
CA PRO A 280 9.27 -42.05 19.18
C PRO A 280 9.20 -42.82 17.85
N VAL A 281 8.11 -42.69 17.16
CA VAL A 281 7.96 -43.25 15.80
C VAL A 281 9.01 -42.57 14.94
N ALA A 282 9.94 -43.34 14.48
CA ALA A 282 10.99 -42.87 13.56
C ALA A 282 10.32 -42.19 12.35
N PRO A 283 10.88 -41.10 11.78
CA PRO A 283 10.35 -40.46 10.61
C PRO A 283 10.10 -41.50 9.50
N ALA A 284 9.03 -41.30 8.74
CA ALA A 284 8.62 -42.25 7.69
C ALA A 284 9.82 -42.63 6.80
N GLY A 285 10.24 -43.88 6.90
CA GLY A 285 11.44 -44.42 6.19
C GLY A 285 12.61 -44.83 7.07
N ALA A 286 12.61 -44.54 8.38
CA ALA A 286 13.69 -45.04 9.29
C ALA A 286 13.18 -46.20 10.14
N CYS A 287 13.87 -47.33 10.09
CA CYS A 287 13.70 -48.46 11.04
C CYS A 287 14.74 -48.36 12.14
N VAL A 288 14.34 -48.61 13.38
CA VAL A 288 15.29 -48.67 14.51
C VAL A 288 15.80 -50.10 14.68
N CYS A 289 17.11 -50.29 14.76
CA CYS A 289 17.70 -51.56 15.00
C CYS A 289 17.26 -52.12 16.38
N PRO A 290 16.63 -53.29 16.46
CA PRO A 290 16.13 -53.83 17.74
C PRO A 290 17.27 -54.22 18.69
N HIS A 291 18.51 -54.29 18.24
CA HIS A 291 19.66 -54.74 19.05
C HIS A 291 20.51 -53.58 19.59
N CYS A 292 20.63 -52.45 18.87
CA CYS A 292 21.46 -51.33 19.31
C CYS A 292 20.71 -50.00 19.38
N HIS A 293 19.40 -49.98 19.09
CA HIS A 293 18.51 -48.80 19.10
C HIS A 293 18.95 -47.63 18.22
N LYS A 294 19.83 -47.85 17.24
CA LYS A 294 20.24 -46.82 16.29
C LYS A 294 19.29 -46.80 15.10
N PRO A 295 18.98 -45.61 14.56
CA PRO A 295 18.14 -45.50 13.36
C PRO A 295 18.86 -46.15 12.16
N ILE A 296 18.14 -47.00 11.45
CA ILE A 296 18.57 -47.58 10.17
C ILE A 296 17.86 -46.81 9.09
N VAL A 297 18.59 -46.07 8.27
CA VAL A 297 18.02 -45.38 7.09
C VAL A 297 17.80 -46.47 6.02
N LEU A 298 16.55 -46.71 5.66
CA LEU A 298 16.21 -47.54 4.51
C LEU A 298 16.35 -46.70 3.25
N ALA A 299 17.22 -47.14 2.34
CA ALA A 299 17.34 -46.47 1.04
C ALA A 299 15.99 -46.46 0.29
N ALA A 300 15.59 -45.34 -0.23
CA ALA A 300 14.33 -45.19 -0.93
C ALA A 300 14.33 -45.83 -2.33
N SER A 301 15.53 -46.14 -2.87
CA SER A 301 15.70 -46.80 -4.16
C SER A 301 16.81 -47.87 -4.14
N ALA A 302 16.79 -48.79 -5.11
CA ALA A 302 17.81 -49.81 -5.28
C ALA A 302 19.20 -49.21 -5.59
N GLU A 303 19.25 -48.03 -6.21
CA GLU A 303 20.48 -47.27 -6.50
C GLU A 303 21.09 -46.67 -5.24
N GLU A 304 20.30 -46.09 -4.35
CA GLU A 304 20.75 -45.61 -3.04
C GLU A 304 21.28 -46.74 -2.16
N ALA A 305 20.62 -47.88 -2.19
CA ALA A 305 21.08 -49.07 -1.46
C ALA A 305 22.45 -49.61 -1.96
N ALA A 306 22.69 -49.49 -3.25
CA ALA A 306 23.99 -49.88 -3.85
C ALA A 306 25.09 -48.86 -3.49
N ALA A 307 24.79 -47.57 -3.48
CA ALA A 307 25.74 -46.52 -3.13
C ALA A 307 26.14 -46.56 -1.63
N ILE A 308 25.18 -46.83 -0.73
CA ILE A 308 25.44 -47.03 0.71
C ILE A 308 26.34 -48.26 0.95
N ARG A 309 26.15 -49.33 0.20
CA ARG A 309 27.02 -50.51 0.26
C ARG A 309 28.43 -50.26 -0.27
N ALA A 310 28.57 -49.31 -1.19
CA ALA A 310 29.86 -48.88 -1.73
C ALA A 310 30.60 -47.87 -0.83
N GLY A 311 30.04 -47.50 0.33
CA GLY A 311 30.66 -46.58 1.27
C GLY A 311 30.59 -45.10 0.88
N VAL A 312 29.67 -44.73 -0.02
CA VAL A 312 29.46 -43.35 -0.39
C VAL A 312 28.66 -42.65 0.71
N GLU A 313 29.20 -41.54 1.26
CA GLU A 313 28.52 -40.68 2.19
C GLU A 313 27.58 -39.76 1.42
N PHE A 314 26.37 -39.56 1.95
CA PHE A 314 25.37 -38.63 1.41
C PHE A 314 25.30 -37.40 2.27
N SER A 315 25.12 -36.21 1.63
CA SER A 315 24.81 -34.95 2.30
C SER A 315 23.40 -34.99 2.88
N ASP A 316 23.08 -34.08 3.80
CA ASP A 316 21.73 -33.93 4.39
C ASP A 316 20.62 -33.72 3.35
N GLU A 317 20.95 -33.43 2.10
CA GLU A 317 20.03 -33.27 0.98
C GLU A 317 19.93 -34.52 0.07
N GLY A 318 20.53 -35.63 0.43
CA GLY A 318 20.45 -36.89 -0.32
C GLY A 318 21.30 -36.92 -1.60
N VAL A 319 22.30 -36.06 -1.75
CA VAL A 319 23.22 -36.02 -2.88
C VAL A 319 24.54 -36.75 -2.48
N PRO A 320 25.07 -37.70 -3.30
CA PRO A 320 26.32 -38.35 -2.99
C PRO A 320 27.48 -37.35 -2.95
N ILE A 321 28.30 -37.44 -1.90
CA ILE A 321 29.51 -36.63 -1.74
C ILE A 321 30.64 -37.40 -2.39
N ASP A 322 31.11 -36.97 -3.56
CA ASP A 322 32.31 -37.48 -4.19
C ASP A 322 33.52 -37.07 -3.34
N GLY A 323 34.25 -38.06 -2.83
CA GLY A 323 35.50 -37.91 -2.12
C GLY A 323 36.71 -37.78 -3.05
#